data_0b15906223da18f9b1ad3f4513867784
#
_entry.id   0b15906223da18f9b1ad3f4513867784
#
_cell.length_a   1.000
_cell.length_b   1.000
_cell.length_c   1.000
_cell.angle_alpha   90.00
_cell.angle_beta   90.00
_cell.angle_gamma   90.00
#
_symmetry.space_group_name_H-M   'P 1'
#
loop_
_entity.id
_entity.type
_entity.pdbx_description
1 polymer ?
#
loop_
_entity_poly.entity_id
_entity_poly.type
_entity_poly.pdbx_seq_one_letter_code
_entity_poly.pdbx_strand_id
1 'polypeptide(L)'
;MKVLVTGGAGFIGSHVCEFYAKRGDSVLAYDNLTKHELLRTGYGVESSRSYNVDVLKELGVKLLRADVRDRECVLDSASGCDFIVHTAAQPAMTIGMEAPDLDFDTNALGTFNVLEAARRLKIPAVTCSTIHVYGNRINESLTEERTRYTRSPAEIDETFPIGQGLMTPLHASKRAGETYVQTYIDTYNVQAAAFRLTGLYGPRQFGGEDHGWVANFAIRSVLGKPLTVYGTGKQVRDILYASDVVEAFHAFYTHRRSGIFVIGGGLPNAISLLECIQLLAGALKVDPRIEFGPERRGDLRYFVCDSAKARRELDWTPRIGVREGVSRLVAWVKENAEVFQAP
;
A
#
# COMPACT_ATOMS: atom_id res chain seq x y z
N MET A 1 18.91 -15.11 -5.10
CA MET A 1 19.06 -14.30 -3.86
C MET A 1 18.11 -14.80 -2.77
N LYS A 2 18.31 -14.37 -1.51
CA LYS A 2 17.39 -14.65 -0.41
C LYS A 2 16.73 -13.36 0.05
N VAL A 3 15.39 -13.30 0.02
CA VAL A 3 14.61 -12.10 0.31
C VAL A 3 13.77 -12.31 1.55
N LEU A 4 13.88 -11.40 2.53
CA LEU A 4 12.96 -11.32 3.66
C LEU A 4 11.82 -10.35 3.29
N VAL A 5 10.57 -10.82 3.36
CA VAL A 5 9.38 -10.01 3.12
C VAL A 5 8.55 -9.96 4.38
N THR A 6 8.60 -8.85 5.12
CA THR A 6 7.73 -8.65 6.28
C THR A 6 6.35 -8.21 5.81
N GLY A 7 5.29 -8.68 6.47
CA GLY A 7 3.93 -8.55 5.95
C GLY A 7 3.69 -9.44 4.72
N GLY A 8 4.43 -10.57 4.63
CA GLY A 8 4.47 -11.43 3.45
C GLY A 8 3.14 -12.08 3.07
N ALA A 9 2.24 -12.29 4.03
CA ALA A 9 0.88 -12.78 3.79
C ALA A 9 -0.14 -11.64 3.56
N GLY A 10 0.29 -10.38 3.61
CA GLY A 10 -0.51 -9.20 3.28
C GLY A 10 -0.73 -9.03 1.77
N PHE A 11 -1.45 -7.97 1.39
CA PHE A 11 -1.71 -7.64 -0.02
C PHE A 11 -0.40 -7.49 -0.82
N ILE A 12 0.39 -6.48 -0.52
CA ILE A 12 1.62 -6.20 -1.27
C ILE A 12 2.69 -7.27 -1.01
N GLY A 13 2.84 -7.72 0.24
CA GLY A 13 3.84 -8.73 0.59
C GLY A 13 3.66 -10.03 -0.19
N SER A 14 2.42 -10.49 -0.42
CA SER A 14 2.16 -11.70 -1.20
C SER A 14 2.57 -11.56 -2.68
N HIS A 15 2.39 -10.37 -3.28
CA HIS A 15 2.88 -10.08 -4.62
C HIS A 15 4.41 -10.01 -4.69
N VAL A 16 5.06 -9.46 -3.66
CA VAL A 16 6.53 -9.46 -3.56
C VAL A 16 7.06 -10.89 -3.45
N CYS A 17 6.45 -11.71 -2.58
CA CYS A 17 6.82 -13.12 -2.43
C CYS A 17 6.68 -13.88 -3.75
N GLU A 18 5.56 -13.71 -4.44
CA GLU A 18 5.32 -14.33 -5.75
C GLU A 18 6.35 -13.91 -6.79
N PHE A 19 6.65 -12.61 -6.88
CA PHE A 19 7.62 -12.07 -7.84
C PHE A 19 9.00 -12.72 -7.67
N TYR A 20 9.51 -12.77 -6.47
CA TYR A 20 10.84 -13.36 -6.22
C TYR A 20 10.83 -14.88 -6.32
N ALA A 21 9.79 -15.56 -5.84
CA ALA A 21 9.66 -17.02 -5.97
C ALA A 21 9.64 -17.47 -7.45
N LYS A 22 8.86 -16.78 -8.30
CA LYS A 22 8.81 -17.07 -9.75
C LYS A 22 10.13 -16.80 -10.48
N ARG A 23 11.02 -15.99 -9.92
CA ARG A 23 12.37 -15.76 -10.42
C ARG A 23 13.37 -16.83 -9.96
N GLY A 24 12.93 -17.78 -9.12
CA GLY A 24 13.80 -18.80 -8.53
C GLY A 24 14.58 -18.32 -7.30
N ASP A 25 14.23 -17.18 -6.74
CA ASP A 25 14.84 -16.66 -5.52
C ASP A 25 14.28 -17.37 -4.28
N SER A 26 15.07 -17.47 -3.21
CA SER A 26 14.61 -17.97 -1.92
C SER A 26 13.87 -16.86 -1.17
N VAL A 27 12.64 -17.09 -0.76
CA VAL A 27 11.81 -16.10 -0.08
C VAL A 27 11.41 -16.59 1.31
N LEU A 28 11.61 -15.72 2.32
CA LEU A 28 11.05 -15.87 3.65
C LEU A 28 9.95 -14.84 3.85
N ALA A 29 8.70 -15.28 3.84
CA ALA A 29 7.56 -14.48 4.25
C ALA A 29 7.51 -14.44 5.79
N TYR A 30 7.49 -13.24 6.37
CA TYR A 30 7.45 -12.99 7.80
C TYR A 30 6.16 -12.23 8.10
N ASP A 31 5.22 -12.83 8.87
CA ASP A 31 3.90 -12.25 9.08
C ASP A 31 3.28 -12.76 10.39
N ASN A 32 2.60 -11.88 11.13
CA ASN A 32 1.90 -12.28 12.36
C ASN A 32 0.46 -12.76 12.12
N LEU A 33 -0.05 -12.60 10.89
CA LEU A 33 -1.39 -13.00 10.43
C LEU A 33 -2.56 -12.29 11.14
N THR A 34 -2.34 -11.11 11.73
CA THR A 34 -3.39 -10.43 12.52
C THR A 34 -4.45 -9.70 11.72
N LYS A 35 -4.19 -9.16 10.56
CA LYS A 35 -5.15 -8.51 9.63
C LYS A 35 -6.41 -7.91 10.29
N HIS A 36 -6.22 -6.96 11.21
CA HIS A 36 -7.31 -6.34 11.97
C HIS A 36 -8.37 -5.68 11.06
N GLU A 37 -7.96 -5.16 9.92
CA GLU A 37 -8.79 -4.49 8.92
C GLU A 37 -9.88 -5.41 8.34
N LEU A 38 -9.66 -6.73 8.30
CA LEU A 38 -10.65 -7.67 7.76
C LEU A 38 -11.91 -7.77 8.62
N LEU A 39 -11.83 -7.49 9.91
CA LEU A 39 -12.99 -7.53 10.81
C LEU A 39 -14.09 -6.52 10.41
N ARG A 40 -13.76 -5.53 9.60
CA ARG A 40 -14.64 -4.43 9.18
C ARG A 40 -15.08 -4.51 7.73
N THR A 41 -14.73 -5.57 7.01
CA THR A 41 -15.04 -5.70 5.57
C THR A 41 -16.47 -6.17 5.30
N GLY A 42 -17.07 -6.91 6.24
CA GLY A 42 -18.42 -7.47 6.10
C GLY A 42 -18.50 -8.70 5.18
N TYR A 43 -17.37 -9.37 4.91
CA TYR A 43 -17.29 -10.65 4.21
C TYR A 43 -16.43 -11.67 4.99
N GLY A 44 -16.32 -12.91 4.50
CA GLY A 44 -15.66 -14.01 5.21
C GLY A 44 -14.21 -13.69 5.65
N VAL A 45 -14.05 -13.53 6.97
CA VAL A 45 -12.75 -13.10 7.54
C VAL A 45 -11.73 -14.22 7.46
N GLU A 46 -12.13 -15.46 7.74
CA GLU A 46 -11.20 -16.59 7.78
C GLU A 46 -10.68 -16.96 6.39
N SER A 47 -11.56 -17.08 5.41
CA SER A 47 -11.19 -17.34 4.01
C SER A 47 -10.30 -16.23 3.44
N SER A 48 -10.57 -14.98 3.80
CA SER A 48 -9.73 -13.84 3.41
C SER A 48 -8.36 -13.83 4.09
N ARG A 49 -8.26 -14.35 5.32
CA ARG A 49 -6.97 -14.49 6.03
C ARG A 49 -6.12 -15.60 5.42
N SER A 50 -6.72 -16.77 5.15
CA SER A 50 -6.01 -17.93 4.65
C SER A 50 -5.59 -17.79 3.18
N TYR A 51 -6.36 -17.09 2.36
CA TYR A 51 -6.15 -17.00 0.91
C TYR A 51 -4.68 -16.71 0.52
N ASN A 52 -4.10 -15.62 1.03
CA ASN A 52 -2.71 -15.29 0.70
C ASN A 52 -1.71 -16.28 1.31
N VAL A 53 -2.04 -16.91 2.43
CA VAL A 53 -1.20 -17.99 3.02
C VAL A 53 -1.19 -19.21 2.11
N ASP A 54 -2.33 -19.58 1.55
CA ASP A 54 -2.44 -20.71 0.61
C ASP A 54 -1.66 -20.41 -0.67
N VAL A 55 -1.77 -19.19 -1.22
CA VAL A 55 -0.95 -18.76 -2.36
C VAL A 55 0.55 -18.89 -2.06
N LEU A 56 1.02 -18.46 -0.88
CA LEU A 56 2.43 -18.61 -0.49
C LEU A 56 2.84 -20.08 -0.44
N LYS A 57 1.98 -20.94 0.08
CA LYS A 57 2.21 -22.39 0.17
C LYS A 57 2.32 -23.03 -1.22
N GLU A 58 1.42 -22.68 -2.14
CA GLU A 58 1.46 -23.14 -3.54
C GLU A 58 2.74 -22.71 -4.26
N LEU A 59 3.24 -21.52 -3.95
CA LEU A 59 4.51 -21.01 -4.48
C LEU A 59 5.75 -21.62 -3.81
N GLY A 60 5.59 -22.48 -2.80
CA GLY A 60 6.71 -23.04 -2.03
C GLY A 60 7.44 -22.00 -1.17
N VAL A 61 6.81 -20.86 -0.88
CA VAL A 61 7.39 -19.81 -0.05
C VAL A 61 7.29 -20.20 1.43
N LYS A 62 8.43 -20.13 2.13
CA LYS A 62 8.45 -20.38 3.57
C LYS A 62 7.78 -19.24 4.32
N LEU A 63 6.74 -19.51 5.11
CA LEU A 63 6.08 -18.54 5.98
C LEU A 63 6.57 -18.76 7.44
N LEU A 64 7.10 -17.71 8.03
CA LEU A 64 7.38 -17.60 9.46
C LEU A 64 6.32 -16.73 10.13
N ARG A 65 5.55 -17.33 11.04
CA ARG A 65 4.59 -16.60 11.85
C ARG A 65 5.31 -15.87 12.98
N ALA A 66 5.54 -14.58 12.81
CA ALA A 66 6.27 -13.74 13.76
C ALA A 66 5.88 -12.26 13.59
N ASP A 67 6.24 -11.43 14.57
CA ASP A 67 5.82 -10.03 14.66
C ASP A 67 7.02 -9.08 14.48
N VAL A 68 6.86 -8.03 13.69
CA VAL A 68 7.90 -7.03 13.43
C VAL A 68 8.28 -6.21 14.68
N ARG A 69 7.46 -6.25 15.72
CA ARG A 69 7.75 -5.65 17.03
C ARG A 69 8.81 -6.43 17.81
N ASP A 70 9.00 -7.72 17.48
CA ASP A 70 10.07 -8.55 18.05
C ASP A 70 11.38 -8.30 17.30
N ARG A 71 12.23 -7.48 17.89
CA ARG A 71 13.49 -7.05 17.30
C ARG A 71 14.47 -8.20 17.04
N GLU A 72 14.60 -9.12 17.99
CA GLU A 72 15.56 -10.22 17.86
C GLU A 72 15.09 -11.21 16.78
N CYS A 73 13.78 -11.49 16.74
CA CYS A 73 13.21 -12.34 15.70
C CYS A 73 13.37 -11.73 14.29
N VAL A 74 13.22 -10.39 14.14
CA VAL A 74 13.48 -9.68 12.87
C VAL A 74 14.96 -9.82 12.47
N LEU A 75 15.88 -9.59 13.40
CA LEU A 75 17.32 -9.69 13.16
C LEU A 75 17.73 -11.11 12.73
N ASP A 76 17.29 -12.12 13.46
CA ASP A 76 17.59 -13.53 13.17
C ASP A 76 17.01 -13.94 11.80
N SER A 77 15.78 -13.52 11.49
CA SER A 77 15.13 -13.82 10.22
C SER A 77 15.82 -13.16 9.02
N ALA A 78 16.40 -11.98 9.23
CA ALA A 78 17.14 -11.24 8.21
C ALA A 78 18.55 -11.83 7.99
N SER A 79 19.06 -12.65 8.89
CA SER A 79 20.40 -13.25 8.80
C SER A 79 20.53 -14.10 7.52
N GLY A 80 21.58 -13.80 6.75
CA GLY A 80 21.86 -14.44 5.47
C GLY A 80 20.87 -14.07 4.35
N CYS A 81 20.04 -13.04 4.51
CA CYS A 81 19.26 -12.47 3.42
C CYS A 81 20.08 -11.43 2.65
N ASP A 82 19.74 -11.26 1.37
CA ASP A 82 20.34 -10.28 0.47
C ASP A 82 19.54 -8.99 0.38
N PHE A 83 18.25 -9.03 0.79
CA PHE A 83 17.32 -7.92 0.67
C PHE A 83 16.16 -8.03 1.66
N ILE A 84 15.72 -6.90 2.23
CA ILE A 84 14.51 -6.81 3.05
C ILE A 84 13.49 -5.93 2.34
N VAL A 85 12.27 -6.48 2.10
CA VAL A 85 11.11 -5.71 1.68
C VAL A 85 10.13 -5.63 2.85
N HIS A 86 10.01 -4.44 3.44
CA HIS A 86 9.20 -4.21 4.63
C HIS A 86 7.82 -3.69 4.26
N THR A 87 6.84 -4.60 4.20
CA THR A 87 5.44 -4.27 3.92
C THR A 87 4.50 -4.48 5.11
N ALA A 88 5.01 -5.01 6.23
CA ALA A 88 4.23 -5.15 7.46
C ALA A 88 3.77 -3.79 7.97
N ALA A 89 2.48 -3.64 8.20
CA ALA A 89 1.88 -2.41 8.69
C ALA A 89 0.47 -2.65 9.26
N GLN A 90 0.02 -1.76 10.13
CA GLN A 90 -1.39 -1.51 10.36
C GLN A 90 -1.82 -0.45 9.31
N PRO A 91 -2.69 -0.77 8.32
CA PRO A 91 -2.95 0.12 7.19
C PRO A 91 -4.25 0.93 7.31
N ALA A 92 -5.11 0.66 8.29
CA ALA A 92 -6.46 1.23 8.39
C ALA A 92 -6.49 2.46 9.29
N MET A 93 -6.91 3.60 8.74
CA MET A 93 -6.90 4.89 9.43
C MET A 93 -7.84 4.92 10.66
N THR A 94 -9.02 4.32 10.58
CA THR A 94 -9.99 4.31 11.69
C THR A 94 -9.52 3.44 12.84
N ILE A 95 -8.87 2.31 12.55
CA ILE A 95 -8.23 1.46 13.57
C ILE A 95 -7.14 2.23 14.31
N GLY A 96 -6.28 2.95 13.58
CA GLY A 96 -5.24 3.77 14.20
C GLY A 96 -5.78 4.91 15.06
N MET A 97 -6.95 5.48 14.72
CA MET A 97 -7.59 6.49 15.58
C MET A 97 -8.17 5.88 16.88
N GLU A 98 -8.57 4.61 16.86
CA GLU A 98 -9.09 3.91 18.03
C GLU A 98 -7.99 3.28 18.89
N ALA A 99 -6.91 2.81 18.24
CA ALA A 99 -5.77 2.15 18.88
C ALA A 99 -4.44 2.72 18.33
N PRO A 100 -4.06 3.96 18.73
CA PRO A 100 -2.89 4.65 18.19
C PRO A 100 -1.56 3.98 18.56
N ASP A 101 -1.50 3.25 19.65
CA ASP A 101 -0.39 2.40 20.06
C ASP A 101 -0.09 1.31 19.03
N LEU A 102 -1.13 0.70 18.43
CA LEU A 102 -0.96 -0.30 17.39
C LEU A 102 -0.26 0.28 16.15
N ASP A 103 -0.59 1.52 15.78
CA ASP A 103 0.10 2.24 14.70
C ASP A 103 1.57 2.51 15.05
N PHE A 104 1.84 3.01 16.24
CA PHE A 104 3.20 3.30 16.67
C PHE A 104 4.05 2.03 16.71
N ASP A 105 3.57 0.99 17.38
CA ASP A 105 4.31 -0.25 17.57
C ASP A 105 4.56 -0.99 16.25
N THR A 106 3.55 -1.08 15.38
CA THR A 106 3.71 -1.81 14.13
C THR A 106 4.45 -0.99 13.08
N ASN A 107 4.04 0.27 12.86
CA ASN A 107 4.55 1.06 11.73
C ASN A 107 5.86 1.79 12.08
N ALA A 108 6.01 2.37 13.28
CA ALA A 108 7.21 3.10 13.66
C ALA A 108 8.27 2.16 14.26
N LEU A 109 7.95 1.44 15.34
CA LEU A 109 8.88 0.51 15.99
C LEU A 109 9.24 -0.67 15.07
N GLY A 110 8.26 -1.24 14.34
CA GLY A 110 8.52 -2.30 13.37
C GLY A 110 9.50 -1.86 12.27
N THR A 111 9.32 -0.65 11.71
CA THR A 111 10.26 -0.07 10.73
C THR A 111 11.65 0.14 11.35
N PHE A 112 11.73 0.64 12.58
CA PHE A 112 12.99 0.78 13.30
C PHE A 112 13.71 -0.57 13.48
N ASN A 113 13.01 -1.63 13.85
CA ASN A 113 13.59 -2.98 14.01
C ASN A 113 14.16 -3.51 12.68
N VAL A 114 13.45 -3.29 11.58
CA VAL A 114 13.93 -3.65 10.23
C VAL A 114 15.19 -2.86 9.85
N LEU A 115 15.22 -1.55 10.14
CA LEU A 115 16.40 -0.73 9.87
C LEU A 115 17.61 -1.15 10.71
N GLU A 116 17.41 -1.53 11.98
CA GLU A 116 18.46 -2.08 12.84
C GLU A 116 19.01 -3.41 12.29
N ALA A 117 18.15 -4.30 11.80
CA ALA A 117 18.59 -5.51 11.13
C ALA A 117 19.38 -5.20 9.85
N ALA A 118 18.88 -4.29 9.01
CA ALA A 118 19.55 -3.84 7.79
C ALA A 118 20.95 -3.25 8.10
N ARG A 119 21.05 -2.41 9.14
CA ARG A 119 22.32 -1.79 9.57
C ARG A 119 23.33 -2.82 10.07
N ARG A 120 22.90 -3.70 10.98
CA ARG A 120 23.79 -4.69 11.62
C ARG A 120 24.29 -5.73 10.62
N LEU A 121 23.41 -6.16 9.70
CA LEU A 121 23.73 -7.19 8.72
C LEU A 121 24.26 -6.62 7.39
N LYS A 122 24.26 -5.28 7.22
CA LYS A 122 24.68 -4.57 6.02
C LYS A 122 23.94 -5.02 4.75
N ILE A 123 22.62 -5.22 4.89
CA ILE A 123 21.73 -5.60 3.78
C ILE A 123 20.79 -4.44 3.44
N PRO A 124 20.44 -4.25 2.15
CA PRO A 124 19.54 -3.19 1.74
C PRO A 124 18.11 -3.47 2.23
N ALA A 125 17.37 -2.39 2.51
CA ALA A 125 15.97 -2.48 2.92
C ALA A 125 15.12 -1.41 2.23
N VAL A 126 13.92 -1.78 1.78
CA VAL A 126 12.90 -0.84 1.31
C VAL A 126 11.67 -0.92 2.20
N THR A 127 11.10 0.24 2.54
CA THR A 127 9.96 0.37 3.44
C THR A 127 8.78 1.08 2.77
N CYS A 128 7.57 0.76 3.20
CA CYS A 128 6.35 1.41 2.72
C CYS A 128 5.99 2.60 3.61
N SER A 129 6.15 3.82 3.08
CA SER A 129 5.57 5.05 3.60
C SER A 129 4.25 5.37 2.87
N THR A 130 3.74 6.57 2.98
CA THR A 130 2.45 6.97 2.42
C THR A 130 2.48 8.42 1.93
N ILE A 131 1.68 8.73 0.93
CA ILE A 131 1.44 10.12 0.49
C ILE A 131 0.78 11.00 1.57
N HIS A 132 0.18 10.40 2.58
CA HIS A 132 -0.46 11.15 3.67
C HIS A 132 0.55 11.84 4.62
N VAL A 133 1.85 11.57 4.50
CA VAL A 133 2.90 12.32 5.23
C VAL A 133 2.93 13.81 4.85
N TYR A 134 2.38 14.17 3.69
CA TYR A 134 2.26 15.58 3.29
C TYR A 134 1.23 16.33 4.13
N GLY A 135 0.20 15.63 4.67
CA GLY A 135 -0.89 16.25 5.42
C GLY A 135 -1.96 16.88 4.52
N ASN A 136 -3.10 17.26 5.11
CA ASN A 136 -4.28 17.61 4.33
C ASN A 136 -4.40 19.10 3.94
N ARG A 137 -3.37 19.94 4.19
CA ARG A 137 -3.38 21.34 3.73
C ARG A 137 -3.43 21.47 2.19
N ILE A 138 -3.04 20.44 1.46
CA ILE A 138 -3.23 20.32 0.01
C ILE A 138 -4.68 20.65 -0.40
N ASN A 139 -5.65 20.31 0.45
CA ASN A 139 -7.07 20.53 0.20
C ASN A 139 -7.46 22.01 0.07
N GLU A 140 -6.64 22.95 0.57
CA GLU A 140 -6.91 24.41 0.54
C GLU A 140 -6.70 25.03 -0.85
N SER A 141 -6.00 24.35 -1.75
CA SER A 141 -5.62 24.86 -3.08
C SER A 141 -6.29 24.11 -4.25
N LEU A 142 -7.45 23.53 -4.01
CA LEU A 142 -8.15 22.71 -5.01
C LEU A 142 -9.24 23.47 -5.72
N THR A 143 -9.43 23.13 -6.99
CA THR A 143 -10.61 23.51 -7.77
C THR A 143 -11.56 22.32 -7.82
N GLU A 144 -12.83 22.55 -7.51
CA GLU A 144 -13.86 21.52 -7.60
C GLU A 144 -14.50 21.53 -8.99
N GLU A 145 -14.44 20.38 -9.68
CA GLU A 145 -15.10 20.15 -10.97
C GLU A 145 -16.33 19.23 -10.81
N ARG A 146 -16.94 18.84 -11.91
CA ARG A 146 -18.16 18.03 -11.87
C ARG A 146 -17.95 16.67 -11.23
N THR A 147 -16.84 15.97 -11.56
CA THR A 147 -16.56 14.59 -11.11
C THR A 147 -15.29 14.46 -10.29
N ARG A 148 -14.48 15.50 -10.20
CA ARG A 148 -13.17 15.46 -9.52
C ARG A 148 -12.75 16.78 -8.92
N TYR A 149 -11.79 16.72 -8.01
CA TYR A 149 -10.97 17.88 -7.67
C TYR A 149 -9.76 17.95 -8.60
N THR A 150 -9.29 19.17 -8.86
CA THR A 150 -8.07 19.45 -9.63
C THR A 150 -7.16 20.40 -8.86
N ARG A 151 -5.89 20.44 -9.24
CA ARG A 151 -4.86 21.30 -8.65
C ARG A 151 -3.89 21.81 -9.72
N SER A 152 -3.30 22.99 -9.50
CA SER A 152 -2.20 23.51 -10.32
C SER A 152 -1.01 23.92 -9.43
N PRO A 153 0.21 23.38 -9.66
CA PRO A 153 0.55 22.29 -10.56
C PRO A 153 -0.13 20.97 -10.13
N ALA A 154 -0.44 20.11 -11.11
CA ALA A 154 -1.23 18.89 -10.84
C ALA A 154 -0.48 17.85 -10.01
N GLU A 155 0.79 17.63 -10.29
CA GLU A 155 1.59 16.57 -9.68
C GLU A 155 2.39 17.10 -8.47
N ILE A 156 2.71 16.20 -7.55
CA ILE A 156 3.36 16.46 -6.26
C ILE A 156 4.53 15.50 -6.12
N ASP A 157 5.71 16.07 -5.93
CA ASP A 157 6.98 15.35 -5.77
C ASP A 157 7.48 15.32 -4.31
N GLU A 158 8.71 14.82 -4.11
CA GLU A 158 9.36 14.73 -2.80
C GLU A 158 9.69 16.08 -2.17
N THR A 159 9.78 17.16 -2.96
CA THR A 159 10.13 18.52 -2.49
C THR A 159 8.94 19.25 -1.87
N PHE A 160 7.72 18.78 -2.12
CA PHE A 160 6.54 19.37 -1.52
C PHE A 160 6.57 19.26 0.01
N PRO A 161 6.22 20.33 0.76
CA PRO A 161 6.32 20.35 2.20
C PRO A 161 5.50 19.25 2.87
N ILE A 162 6.13 18.46 3.76
CA ILE A 162 5.49 17.41 4.55
C ILE A 162 4.90 17.94 5.87
N GLY A 163 3.92 17.22 6.42
CA GLY A 163 3.33 17.53 7.73
C GLY A 163 2.50 18.80 7.76
N GLN A 164 1.93 19.20 6.63
CA GLN A 164 1.12 20.40 6.55
C GLN A 164 -0.36 20.06 6.80
N GLY A 165 -0.94 20.59 7.87
CA GLY A 165 -2.31 20.32 8.27
C GLY A 165 -2.45 19.11 9.19
N LEU A 166 -3.63 18.47 9.15
CA LEU A 166 -3.97 17.35 10.03
C LEU A 166 -3.36 16.03 9.50
N MET A 167 -2.75 15.28 10.43
CA MET A 167 -2.33 13.90 10.22
C MET A 167 -2.95 13.01 11.31
N THR A 168 -3.39 11.82 10.93
CA THR A 168 -3.88 10.81 11.89
C THR A 168 -2.71 10.02 12.50
N PRO A 169 -2.92 9.23 13.58
CA PRO A 169 -1.86 8.39 14.17
C PRO A 169 -1.17 7.49 13.14
N LEU A 170 -1.94 6.86 12.23
CA LEU A 170 -1.39 6.07 11.12
C LEU A 170 -0.36 6.88 10.31
N HIS A 171 -0.71 8.09 9.90
CA HIS A 171 0.16 8.92 9.07
C HIS A 171 1.39 9.39 9.86
N ALA A 172 1.22 9.72 11.14
CA ALA A 172 2.32 10.10 12.03
C ALA A 172 3.31 8.94 12.24
N SER A 173 2.83 7.71 12.44
CA SER A 173 3.68 6.53 12.60
C SER A 173 4.50 6.22 11.33
N LYS A 174 3.89 6.35 10.14
CA LYS A 174 4.60 6.20 8.86
C LYS A 174 5.64 7.29 8.64
N ARG A 175 5.33 8.54 9.00
CA ARG A 175 6.30 9.65 8.95
C ARG A 175 7.47 9.42 9.91
N ALA A 176 7.22 8.91 11.11
CA ALA A 176 8.29 8.55 12.04
C ALA A 176 9.21 7.49 11.43
N GLY A 177 8.66 6.42 10.84
CA GLY A 177 9.42 5.40 10.12
C GLY A 177 10.27 6.00 8.99
N GLU A 178 9.69 6.89 8.16
CA GLU A 178 10.40 7.59 7.08
C GLU A 178 11.56 8.46 7.62
N THR A 179 11.35 9.15 8.74
CA THR A 179 12.39 9.95 9.40
C THR A 179 13.56 9.07 9.83
N TYR A 180 13.28 7.88 10.40
CA TYR A 180 14.33 6.92 10.73
C TYR A 180 15.04 6.37 9.49
N VAL A 181 14.33 6.09 8.39
CA VAL A 181 14.99 5.69 7.14
C VAL A 181 16.02 6.72 6.71
N GLN A 182 15.65 8.01 6.65
CA GLN A 182 16.58 9.08 6.27
C GLN A 182 17.74 9.18 7.26
N THR A 183 17.47 9.14 8.58
CA THR A 183 18.51 9.19 9.62
C THR A 183 19.51 8.04 9.47
N TYR A 184 19.05 6.82 9.16
CA TYR A 184 19.92 5.64 8.99
C TYR A 184 20.78 5.72 7.74
N ILE A 185 20.24 6.31 6.67
CA ILE A 185 21.00 6.62 5.46
C ILE A 185 22.13 7.60 5.81
N ASP A 186 21.81 8.73 6.42
CA ASP A 186 22.73 9.83 6.63
C ASP A 186 23.78 9.52 7.71
N THR A 187 23.37 8.82 8.78
CA THR A 187 24.24 8.58 9.95
C THR A 187 25.07 7.30 9.82
N TYR A 188 24.47 6.24 9.24
CA TYR A 188 25.08 4.90 9.23
C TYR A 188 25.38 4.37 7.84
N ASN A 189 25.12 5.14 6.76
CA ASN A 189 25.26 4.71 5.36
C ASN A 189 24.48 3.41 5.05
N VAL A 190 23.32 3.20 5.70
CA VAL A 190 22.47 2.06 5.40
C VAL A 190 21.89 2.24 4.00
N GLN A 191 21.97 1.20 3.18
CA GLN A 191 21.27 1.18 1.90
C GLN A 191 19.77 0.98 2.15
N ALA A 192 19.02 2.06 2.21
CA ALA A 192 17.61 2.03 2.50
C ALA A 192 16.81 2.99 1.63
N ALA A 193 15.53 2.67 1.41
CA ALA A 193 14.58 3.59 0.81
C ALA A 193 13.22 3.54 1.52
N ALA A 194 12.54 4.69 1.58
CA ALA A 194 11.13 4.74 1.92
C ALA A 194 10.32 5.20 0.70
N PHE A 195 9.30 4.43 0.36
CA PHE A 195 8.42 4.74 -0.75
C PHE A 195 7.13 5.37 -0.24
N ARG A 196 6.88 6.63 -0.58
CA ARG A 196 5.60 7.31 -0.36
C ARG A 196 4.60 6.80 -1.38
N LEU A 197 3.86 5.78 -0.97
CA LEU A 197 2.94 5.07 -1.84
C LEU A 197 1.59 5.78 -1.92
N THR A 198 1.03 5.78 -3.12
CA THR A 198 -0.34 6.23 -3.43
C THR A 198 -1.37 5.12 -3.18
N GLY A 199 -2.56 5.23 -3.76
CA GLY A 199 -3.62 4.23 -3.70
C GLY A 199 -3.26 2.94 -4.44
N LEU A 200 -2.72 1.95 -3.73
CA LEU A 200 -2.38 0.65 -4.31
C LEU A 200 -3.62 -0.21 -4.49
N TYR A 201 -3.69 -0.96 -5.60
CA TYR A 201 -4.79 -1.87 -5.87
C TYR A 201 -4.35 -3.08 -6.72
N GLY A 202 -5.13 -4.17 -6.66
CA GLY A 202 -4.87 -5.37 -7.45
C GLY A 202 -5.50 -6.62 -6.84
N PRO A 203 -5.31 -7.79 -7.48
CA PRO A 203 -5.70 -9.08 -6.94
C PRO A 203 -5.18 -9.31 -5.52
N ARG A 204 -5.87 -10.13 -4.73
CA ARG A 204 -5.50 -10.45 -3.34
C ARG A 204 -5.57 -9.28 -2.36
N GLN A 205 -6.12 -8.12 -2.78
CA GLN A 205 -6.48 -7.05 -1.88
C GLN A 205 -7.91 -7.26 -1.36
N PHE A 206 -8.01 -7.60 -0.09
CA PHE A 206 -9.28 -7.71 0.61
C PHE A 206 -9.70 -6.34 1.13
N GLY A 207 -10.09 -5.46 0.19
CA GLY A 207 -10.42 -4.08 0.46
C GLY A 207 -11.70 -3.94 1.27
N GLY A 208 -11.71 -2.96 2.18
CA GLY A 208 -12.85 -2.58 2.99
C GLY A 208 -13.10 -1.08 2.94
N GLU A 209 -14.04 -0.60 3.73
CA GLU A 209 -14.35 0.84 3.77
C GLU A 209 -13.16 1.68 4.24
N ASP A 210 -12.31 1.14 5.13
CA ASP A 210 -11.20 1.85 5.75
C ASP A 210 -9.87 1.78 4.98
N HIS A 211 -9.75 0.86 4.04
CA HIS A 211 -8.52 0.69 3.25
C HIS A 211 -8.83 0.01 1.92
N GLY A 212 -8.02 0.28 0.90
CA GLY A 212 -8.14 -0.38 -0.41
C GLY A 212 -9.46 -0.07 -1.12
N TRP A 213 -9.85 1.19 -1.20
CA TRP A 213 -11.14 1.64 -1.73
C TRP A 213 -11.43 1.15 -3.16
N VAL A 214 -10.41 1.03 -4.04
CA VAL A 214 -10.59 0.49 -5.41
C VAL A 214 -11.04 -0.98 -5.35
N ALA A 215 -10.36 -1.79 -4.52
CA ALA A 215 -10.73 -3.19 -4.34
C ALA A 215 -12.10 -3.32 -3.64
N ASN A 216 -12.38 -2.50 -2.61
CA ASN A 216 -13.67 -2.46 -1.96
C ASN A 216 -14.81 -2.20 -2.96
N PHE A 217 -14.66 -1.18 -3.82
CA PHE A 217 -15.66 -0.88 -4.85
C PHE A 217 -15.82 -2.02 -5.86
N ALA A 218 -14.71 -2.63 -6.32
CA ALA A 218 -14.77 -3.77 -7.21
C ALA A 218 -15.47 -4.99 -6.59
N ILE A 219 -15.10 -5.35 -5.34
CA ILE A 219 -15.71 -6.47 -4.59
C ILE A 219 -17.21 -6.23 -4.40
N ARG A 220 -17.59 -5.07 -3.85
CA ARG A 220 -19.00 -4.75 -3.60
C ARG A 220 -19.81 -4.70 -4.88
N SER A 221 -19.27 -4.15 -5.97
CA SER A 221 -19.94 -4.10 -7.28
C SER A 221 -20.17 -5.51 -7.87
N VAL A 222 -19.19 -6.41 -7.77
CA VAL A 222 -19.32 -7.80 -8.22
C VAL A 222 -20.36 -8.55 -7.39
N LEU A 223 -20.43 -8.29 -6.07
CA LEU A 223 -21.37 -8.93 -5.17
C LEU A 223 -22.76 -8.27 -5.16
N GLY A 224 -23.00 -7.22 -5.96
CA GLY A 224 -24.27 -6.49 -5.98
C GLY A 224 -24.57 -5.74 -4.68
N LYS A 225 -23.57 -5.44 -3.84
CA LYS A 225 -23.70 -4.69 -2.59
C LYS A 225 -23.61 -3.18 -2.83
N PRO A 226 -24.27 -2.34 -2.01
CA PRO A 226 -24.16 -0.89 -2.14
C PRO A 226 -22.74 -0.41 -1.87
N LEU A 227 -22.33 0.69 -2.54
CA LEU A 227 -21.03 1.33 -2.36
C LEU A 227 -21.16 2.51 -1.39
N THR A 228 -20.39 2.55 -0.33
CA THR A 228 -20.30 3.70 0.56
C THR A 228 -19.22 4.65 0.06
N VAL A 229 -19.59 5.88 -0.28
CA VAL A 229 -18.70 6.96 -0.69
C VAL A 229 -18.63 8.00 0.41
N TYR A 230 -17.47 8.14 1.06
CA TYR A 230 -17.27 9.13 2.11
C TYR A 230 -16.89 10.48 1.49
N GLY A 231 -17.61 11.56 1.90
CA GLY A 231 -17.48 12.89 1.31
C GLY A 231 -18.17 13.02 -0.05
N THR A 232 -17.61 13.82 -0.95
CA THR A 232 -18.24 14.15 -2.25
C THR A 232 -18.05 13.09 -3.34
N GLY A 233 -17.14 12.14 -3.14
CA GLY A 233 -16.71 11.20 -4.17
C GLY A 233 -15.80 11.79 -5.26
N LYS A 234 -15.51 13.10 -5.21
CA LYS A 234 -14.63 13.81 -6.14
C LYS A 234 -13.14 13.73 -5.78
N GLN A 235 -12.82 13.06 -4.67
CA GLN A 235 -11.44 12.86 -4.23
C GLN A 235 -10.65 12.11 -5.30
N VAL A 236 -9.45 12.63 -5.63
CA VAL A 236 -8.58 12.10 -6.68
C VAL A 236 -7.35 11.43 -6.10
N ARG A 237 -7.02 10.27 -6.61
CA ARG A 237 -5.75 9.57 -6.42
C ARG A 237 -5.22 9.08 -7.75
N ASP A 238 -3.92 9.09 -7.91
CA ASP A 238 -3.24 8.33 -8.93
C ASP A 238 -3.05 6.91 -8.42
N ILE A 239 -3.87 5.99 -8.88
CA ILE A 239 -3.83 4.60 -8.40
C ILE A 239 -2.70 3.82 -9.06
N LEU A 240 -2.05 2.91 -8.29
CA LEU A 240 -0.92 2.12 -8.74
C LEU A 240 -1.21 0.62 -8.59
N TYR A 241 -1.04 -0.12 -9.67
CA TYR A 241 -1.29 -1.55 -9.68
C TYR A 241 -0.21 -2.33 -8.91
N ALA A 242 -0.60 -3.42 -8.24
CA ALA A 242 0.28 -4.18 -7.34
C ALA A 242 1.59 -4.64 -7.97
N SER A 243 1.59 -5.08 -9.24
CA SER A 243 2.83 -5.50 -9.90
C SER A 243 3.81 -4.34 -10.11
N ASP A 244 3.31 -3.13 -10.36
CA ASP A 244 4.16 -1.97 -10.60
C ASP A 244 4.90 -1.53 -9.34
N VAL A 245 4.28 -1.62 -8.16
CA VAL A 245 4.99 -1.33 -6.90
C VAL A 245 6.03 -2.40 -6.58
N VAL A 246 5.78 -3.66 -6.91
CA VAL A 246 6.76 -4.74 -6.74
C VAL A 246 7.98 -4.51 -7.62
N GLU A 247 7.77 -4.08 -8.87
CA GLU A 247 8.85 -3.67 -9.77
C GLU A 247 9.64 -2.47 -9.22
N ALA A 248 8.99 -1.52 -8.55
CA ALA A 248 9.69 -0.41 -7.89
C ALA A 248 10.61 -0.90 -6.76
N PHE A 249 10.16 -1.86 -5.94
CA PHE A 249 11.02 -2.47 -4.91
C PHE A 249 12.22 -3.18 -5.53
N HIS A 250 12.02 -3.91 -6.63
CA HIS A 250 13.10 -4.57 -7.33
C HIS A 250 14.06 -3.56 -8.00
N ALA A 251 13.55 -2.45 -8.55
CA ALA A 251 14.34 -1.37 -9.09
C ALA A 251 15.26 -0.74 -8.02
N PHE A 252 14.75 -0.51 -6.81
CA PHE A 252 15.61 -0.09 -5.70
C PHE A 252 16.72 -1.10 -5.40
N TYR A 253 16.38 -2.40 -5.34
CA TYR A 253 17.40 -3.43 -5.14
C TYR A 253 18.48 -3.41 -6.23
N THR A 254 18.10 -3.21 -7.47
CA THR A 254 19.00 -3.20 -8.63
C THR A 254 19.91 -1.97 -8.65
N HIS A 255 19.33 -0.79 -8.46
CA HIS A 255 20.02 0.49 -8.61
C HIS A 255 20.68 0.99 -7.32
N ARG A 256 20.28 0.47 -6.15
CA ARG A 256 20.87 0.82 -4.84
C ARG A 256 20.86 2.32 -4.52
N ARG A 257 19.88 3.07 -5.02
CA ARG A 257 19.72 4.50 -4.73
C ARG A 257 18.94 4.70 -3.46
N SER A 258 19.63 5.01 -2.36
CA SER A 258 19.02 5.29 -1.07
C SER A 258 18.26 6.62 -1.08
N GLY A 259 17.17 6.72 -0.31
CA GLY A 259 16.41 7.96 -0.13
C GLY A 259 14.91 7.76 -0.03
N ILE A 260 14.20 8.88 -0.08
CA ILE A 260 12.73 8.90 -0.09
C ILE A 260 12.26 9.08 -1.54
N PHE A 261 11.26 8.29 -1.96
CA PHE A 261 10.72 8.34 -3.31
C PHE A 261 9.20 8.39 -3.27
N VAL A 262 8.61 9.24 -4.10
CA VAL A 262 7.16 9.21 -4.38
C VAL A 262 6.90 8.17 -5.48
N ILE A 263 6.11 7.17 -5.15
CA ILE A 263 5.83 6.03 -6.04
C ILE A 263 4.33 5.94 -6.26
N GLY A 264 3.89 6.29 -7.45
CA GLY A 264 2.48 6.33 -7.81
C GLY A 264 2.24 6.14 -9.30
N GLY A 265 0.96 6.15 -9.67
CA GLY A 265 0.53 5.98 -11.05
C GLY A 265 0.73 7.21 -11.93
N GLY A 266 0.95 8.39 -11.31
CA GLY A 266 1.06 9.67 -12.00
C GLY A 266 -0.23 10.14 -12.65
N LEU A 267 -0.16 11.24 -13.36
CA LEU A 267 -1.33 11.89 -13.98
C LEU A 267 -2.15 10.97 -14.92
N PRO A 268 -1.54 10.06 -15.72
CA PRO A 268 -2.31 9.14 -16.58
C PRO A 268 -3.18 8.15 -15.79
N ASN A 269 -2.83 7.87 -14.54
CA ASN A 269 -3.56 6.96 -13.65
C ASN A 269 -4.35 7.68 -12.55
N ALA A 270 -4.54 9.01 -12.69
CA ALA A 270 -5.32 9.80 -11.76
C ALA A 270 -6.82 9.61 -12.00
N ILE A 271 -7.54 9.18 -10.97
CA ILE A 271 -8.99 8.90 -11.03
C ILE A 271 -9.67 9.33 -9.73
N SER A 272 -10.89 9.88 -9.84
CA SER A 272 -11.72 10.12 -8.67
C SER A 272 -12.52 8.87 -8.28
N LEU A 273 -13.13 8.89 -7.07
CA LEU A 273 -14.00 7.80 -6.62
C LEU A 273 -15.20 7.65 -7.57
N LEU A 274 -15.85 8.77 -7.96
CA LEU A 274 -16.98 8.77 -8.90
C LEU A 274 -16.59 8.19 -10.26
N GLU A 275 -15.43 8.57 -10.79
CA GLU A 275 -14.93 8.08 -12.08
C GLU A 275 -14.56 6.59 -12.01
N CYS A 276 -14.02 6.13 -10.87
CA CYS A 276 -13.77 4.70 -10.64
C CYS A 276 -15.08 3.90 -10.61
N ILE A 277 -16.11 4.42 -9.96
CA ILE A 277 -17.44 3.79 -9.95
C ILE A 277 -18.03 3.73 -11.36
N GLN A 278 -17.93 4.80 -12.15
CA GLN A 278 -18.36 4.78 -13.55
C GLN A 278 -17.60 3.77 -14.39
N LEU A 279 -16.29 3.63 -14.18
CA LEU A 279 -15.48 2.62 -14.86
C LEU A 279 -15.92 1.20 -14.49
N LEU A 280 -16.17 0.91 -13.22
CA LEU A 280 -16.68 -0.39 -12.74
C LEU A 280 -18.08 -0.67 -13.27
N ALA A 281 -18.99 0.31 -13.25
CA ALA A 281 -20.34 0.18 -13.79
C ALA A 281 -20.30 -0.23 -15.29
N GLY A 282 -19.46 0.43 -16.07
CA GLY A 282 -19.26 0.11 -17.49
C GLY A 282 -18.66 -1.29 -17.72
N ALA A 283 -17.66 -1.68 -16.92
CA ALA A 283 -16.99 -2.98 -17.04
C ALA A 283 -17.91 -4.16 -16.62
N LEU A 284 -18.77 -3.94 -15.64
CA LEU A 284 -19.68 -4.95 -15.10
C LEU A 284 -21.06 -4.94 -15.75
N LYS A 285 -21.41 -3.86 -16.47
CA LYS A 285 -22.75 -3.59 -16.99
C LYS A 285 -23.82 -3.58 -15.89
N VAL A 286 -23.50 -2.94 -14.78
CA VAL A 286 -24.37 -2.78 -13.60
C VAL A 286 -24.51 -1.28 -13.28
N ASP A 287 -25.55 -0.93 -12.54
CA ASP A 287 -25.72 0.41 -11.95
C ASP A 287 -25.55 0.26 -10.42
N PRO A 288 -24.36 0.55 -9.87
CA PRO A 288 -24.10 0.36 -8.45
C PRO A 288 -24.93 1.33 -7.62
N ARG A 289 -25.61 0.81 -6.58
CA ARG A 289 -26.22 1.67 -5.57
C ARG A 289 -25.15 2.38 -4.77
N ILE A 290 -25.18 3.72 -4.74
CA ILE A 290 -24.22 4.55 -4.02
C ILE A 290 -24.90 5.16 -2.81
N GLU A 291 -24.23 5.05 -1.64
CA GLU A 291 -24.62 5.69 -0.40
C GLU A 291 -23.51 6.68 0.00
N PHE A 292 -23.87 7.92 0.34
CA PHE A 292 -22.90 8.92 0.74
C PHE A 292 -22.80 9.01 2.25
N GLY A 293 -21.57 8.93 2.77
CA GLY A 293 -21.22 9.14 4.17
C GLY A 293 -20.50 10.49 4.40
N PRO A 294 -20.30 10.87 5.67
CA PRO A 294 -19.57 12.09 6.01
C PRO A 294 -18.12 12.02 5.53
N GLU A 295 -17.53 13.17 5.25
CA GLU A 295 -16.10 13.26 4.90
C GLU A 295 -15.24 12.77 6.08
N ARG A 296 -14.19 12.00 5.77
CA ARG A 296 -13.26 11.48 6.77
C ARG A 296 -12.29 12.56 7.22
N ARG A 297 -12.09 12.63 8.52
CA ARG A 297 -11.16 13.59 9.11
C ARG A 297 -9.72 13.28 8.68
N GLY A 298 -9.02 14.26 8.10
CA GLY A 298 -7.63 14.12 7.66
C GLY A 298 -7.47 13.48 6.28
N ASP A 299 -8.59 13.23 5.56
CA ASP A 299 -8.48 12.73 4.18
C ASP A 299 -7.89 13.77 3.23
N LEU A 300 -7.15 13.29 2.26
CA LEU A 300 -6.68 14.09 1.13
C LEU A 300 -7.78 14.11 0.06
N ARG A 301 -8.23 15.28 -0.35
CA ARG A 301 -9.16 15.40 -1.49
C ARG A 301 -8.47 15.26 -2.84
N TYR A 302 -7.17 15.46 -2.86
CA TYR A 302 -6.36 15.34 -4.07
C TYR A 302 -4.94 14.90 -3.76
N PHE A 303 -4.45 13.92 -4.50
CA PHE A 303 -3.03 13.64 -4.62
C PHE A 303 -2.73 12.93 -5.94
N VAL A 304 -1.78 13.46 -6.68
CA VAL A 304 -1.22 12.84 -7.90
C VAL A 304 0.30 12.94 -7.81
N CYS A 305 0.96 11.79 -7.90
CA CYS A 305 2.40 11.68 -7.76
C CYS A 305 3.15 12.20 -8.99
N ASP A 306 4.23 12.98 -8.78
CA ASP A 306 5.31 13.09 -9.73
C ASP A 306 6.42 12.09 -9.36
N SER A 307 6.52 11.02 -10.10
CA SER A 307 7.55 9.99 -9.90
C SER A 307 8.81 10.22 -10.74
N ALA A 308 9.11 11.47 -11.13
CA ALA A 308 10.28 11.82 -11.95
C ALA A 308 11.61 11.41 -11.29
N LYS A 309 11.70 11.51 -9.95
CA LYS A 309 12.88 11.04 -9.20
C LYS A 309 13.06 9.53 -9.33
N ALA A 310 12.00 8.75 -9.17
CA ALA A 310 12.05 7.29 -9.31
C ALA A 310 12.42 6.88 -10.74
N ARG A 311 11.91 7.57 -11.76
CA ARG A 311 12.28 7.37 -13.17
C ARG A 311 13.77 7.61 -13.38
N ARG A 312 14.31 8.71 -12.89
CA ARG A 312 15.71 9.10 -13.07
C ARG A 312 16.69 8.22 -12.30
N GLU A 313 16.35 7.85 -11.07
CA GLU A 313 17.30 7.22 -10.14
C GLU A 313 17.13 5.70 -10.01
N LEU A 314 15.93 5.19 -10.27
CA LEU A 314 15.60 3.77 -10.18
C LEU A 314 15.27 3.15 -11.56
N ASP A 315 15.24 3.94 -12.62
CA ASP A 315 14.78 3.51 -13.97
C ASP A 315 13.38 2.86 -13.91
N TRP A 316 12.50 3.42 -13.08
CA TRP A 316 11.17 2.88 -12.84
C TRP A 316 10.06 3.82 -13.29
N THR A 317 9.05 3.24 -13.94
CA THR A 317 7.78 3.92 -14.29
C THR A 317 6.62 2.93 -14.15
N PRO A 318 5.40 3.39 -13.78
CA PRO A 318 4.22 2.53 -13.79
C PRO A 318 3.90 2.09 -15.22
N ARG A 319 3.47 0.83 -15.38
CA ARG A 319 3.18 0.22 -16.69
C ARG A 319 1.71 -0.09 -16.88
N ILE A 320 0.97 -0.37 -15.80
CA ILE A 320 -0.41 -0.80 -15.86
C ILE A 320 -1.33 0.42 -15.75
N GLY A 321 -2.08 0.69 -16.81
CA GLY A 321 -3.07 1.76 -16.83
C GLY A 321 -4.34 1.41 -16.03
N VAL A 322 -5.08 2.45 -15.60
CA VAL A 322 -6.28 2.31 -14.74
C VAL A 322 -7.28 1.30 -15.32
N ARG A 323 -7.63 1.42 -16.61
CA ARG A 323 -8.64 0.53 -17.23
C ARG A 323 -8.22 -0.93 -17.20
N GLU A 324 -6.98 -1.20 -17.55
CA GLU A 324 -6.42 -2.54 -17.55
C GLU A 324 -6.35 -3.12 -16.14
N GLY A 325 -5.79 -2.37 -15.18
CA GLY A 325 -5.66 -2.82 -13.80
C GLY A 325 -6.99 -3.07 -13.13
N VAL A 326 -7.97 -2.18 -13.31
CA VAL A 326 -9.34 -2.38 -12.79
C VAL A 326 -10.00 -3.60 -13.44
N SER A 327 -9.81 -3.81 -14.75
CA SER A 327 -10.35 -5.01 -15.43
C SER A 327 -9.74 -6.30 -14.87
N ARG A 328 -8.42 -6.35 -14.64
CA ARG A 328 -7.74 -7.48 -14.01
C ARG A 328 -8.23 -7.75 -12.58
N LEU A 329 -8.44 -6.68 -11.80
CA LEU A 329 -8.99 -6.79 -10.45
C LEU A 329 -10.42 -7.34 -10.46
N VAL A 330 -11.29 -6.84 -11.34
CA VAL A 330 -12.68 -7.32 -11.49
C VAL A 330 -12.71 -8.78 -11.90
N ALA A 331 -11.84 -9.21 -12.83
CA ALA A 331 -11.74 -10.60 -13.23
C ALA A 331 -11.37 -11.49 -12.03
N TRP A 332 -10.34 -11.11 -11.28
CA TRP A 332 -9.93 -11.84 -10.08
C TRP A 332 -11.04 -11.93 -9.01
N VAL A 333 -11.78 -10.84 -8.77
CA VAL A 333 -12.89 -10.84 -7.80
C VAL A 333 -14.00 -11.78 -8.25
N LYS A 334 -14.32 -11.82 -9.56
CA LYS A 334 -15.33 -12.74 -10.12
C LYS A 334 -14.92 -14.20 -9.96
N GLU A 335 -13.66 -14.52 -10.28
CA GLU A 335 -13.10 -15.87 -10.17
C GLU A 335 -13.04 -16.38 -8.72
N ASN A 336 -12.97 -15.46 -7.74
CA ASN A 336 -12.85 -15.76 -6.31
C ASN A 336 -14.04 -15.23 -5.50
N ALA A 337 -15.22 -15.14 -6.10
CA ALA A 337 -16.39 -14.51 -5.45
C ALA A 337 -16.80 -15.21 -4.15
N GLU A 338 -16.57 -16.51 -4.04
CA GLU A 338 -16.86 -17.31 -2.85
C GLU A 338 -16.08 -16.85 -1.60
N VAL A 339 -14.84 -16.34 -1.78
CA VAL A 339 -14.00 -15.85 -0.68
C VAL A 339 -14.61 -14.63 0.01
N PHE A 340 -15.45 -13.89 -0.69
CA PHE A 340 -16.09 -12.66 -0.21
C PHE A 340 -17.52 -12.87 0.27
N GLN A 341 -18.06 -14.09 0.20
CA GLN A 341 -19.37 -14.39 0.75
C GLN A 341 -19.26 -14.54 2.26
N ALA A 342 -20.27 -14.04 3.00
CA ALA A 342 -20.37 -14.32 4.42
C ALA A 342 -20.60 -15.83 4.60
N PRO A 343 -20.02 -16.45 5.64
CA PRO A 343 -20.28 -17.85 5.94
C PRO A 343 -21.74 -18.11 6.28
#